data_ef5608db20a68f6875aab15d1fd1d157
#
_entry.id   ef5608db20a68f6875aab15d1fd1d157
#
_cell.length_a   1.000
_cell.length_b   1.000
_cell.length_c   1.000
_cell.angle_alpha   90.00
_cell.angle_beta   90.00
_cell.angle_gamma   90.00
#
_symmetry.space_group_name_H-M   'P 1'
#
loop_
_entity.id
_entity.type
_entity.pdbx_description
1 polymer ?
#
loop_
_entity_poly.entity_id
_entity_poly.type
_entity_poly.pdbx_seq_one_letter_code
_entity_poly.pdbx_strand_id
1 'polypeptide(L)'
;MIHDFVDAWPKFSGNARRFLLSALLAGFAYSGLYFLLANLFLVRLGYDEGFIGIFIATGAASFALSSLPAGIVGQRFGPRKAMIGGYLVLMTGLILLSMVAVVPAVWRSAWLLSCCALREFGNSFYIVNSNPFLMETTHQDERRFVFAARGAVVPLAGFLGALAGGVLPDWSATILDTGLSDPVTFLVPLLIGGLVLLPGWFALLMTKKESVLSPGRELPQTVSEVTSSFLMEEAQTPTEPGIGTSSRETQAPAPTNSLPGDPGTFPAKPILAMVGTGLLFIASMSVSGSFFNLYMDQALGVATSRIGTVLAMGQLLAAPAGLMLAPLSARLGYDRTFILSALGVAAGALLMGLSGHWLLASAGTVMITALSAIAFPAITVYQQELVHPEWRPVMSGAYMMSVALGWSVMASGGGYFIAEVGYQQLFLLGAVLTGVGTILFGAYTRSVPAGSAHLTES
;
A
#
# COMPACT_ATOMS: atom_id res chain seq x y z
N MET A 1 9.57 -23.46 -7.18
CA MET A 1 9.22 -22.03 -7.06
C MET A 1 10.27 -21.09 -7.66
N ILE A 2 11.56 -21.08 -7.21
CA ILE A 2 12.60 -20.23 -7.84
C ILE A 2 12.90 -20.69 -9.28
N HIS A 3 12.98 -21.99 -9.53
CA HIS A 3 13.14 -22.56 -10.88
C HIS A 3 11.98 -22.17 -11.79
N ASP A 4 10.74 -22.32 -11.31
CA ASP A 4 9.53 -21.96 -12.08
C ASP A 4 9.50 -20.48 -12.44
N PHE A 5 10.09 -19.63 -11.59
CA PHE A 5 10.17 -18.18 -11.82
C PHE A 5 11.23 -17.84 -12.87
N VAL A 6 12.39 -18.49 -12.82
CA VAL A 6 13.47 -18.32 -13.83
C VAL A 6 12.99 -18.79 -15.21
N ASP A 7 12.23 -19.89 -15.27
CA ASP A 7 11.64 -20.43 -16.49
C ASP A 7 10.46 -19.60 -17.01
N ALA A 8 9.80 -18.82 -16.12
CA ALA A 8 8.71 -17.93 -16.51
C ALA A 8 9.21 -16.57 -17.05
N TRP A 9 10.40 -16.11 -16.67
CA TRP A 9 10.94 -14.82 -17.08
C TRP A 9 11.03 -14.61 -18.61
N PRO A 10 11.47 -15.61 -19.42
CA PRO A 10 11.45 -15.50 -20.88
C PRO A 10 10.03 -15.40 -21.45
N LYS A 11 9.03 -15.91 -20.73
CA LYS A 11 7.62 -15.96 -21.16
C LYS A 11 6.87 -14.67 -20.86
N PHE A 12 7.44 -13.77 -20.06
CA PHE A 12 6.78 -12.50 -19.75
C PHE A 12 6.63 -11.63 -21.01
N SER A 13 5.46 -11.08 -21.19
CA SER A 13 5.17 -10.10 -22.24
C SER A 13 6.11 -8.88 -22.15
N GLY A 14 6.34 -8.22 -23.27
CA GLY A 14 7.16 -7.01 -23.30
C GLY A 14 6.62 -5.92 -22.36
N ASN A 15 5.30 -5.82 -22.21
CA ASN A 15 4.64 -4.87 -21.30
C ASN A 15 4.90 -5.21 -19.84
N ALA A 16 4.81 -6.51 -19.46
CA ALA A 16 5.09 -6.98 -18.11
C ALA A 16 6.53 -6.68 -17.68
N ARG A 17 7.53 -6.96 -18.56
CA ARG A 17 8.95 -6.66 -18.26
C ARG A 17 9.21 -5.17 -18.06
N ARG A 18 8.64 -4.30 -18.91
CA ARG A 18 8.78 -2.84 -18.80
C ARG A 18 8.12 -2.30 -17.54
N PHE A 19 6.96 -2.85 -17.17
CA PHE A 19 6.32 -2.53 -15.90
C PHE A 19 7.17 -2.96 -14.71
N LEU A 20 7.70 -4.19 -14.70
CA LEU A 20 8.55 -4.68 -13.61
C LEU A 20 9.83 -3.86 -13.47
N LEU A 21 10.41 -3.36 -14.58
CA LEU A 21 11.52 -2.41 -14.53
C LEU A 21 11.11 -1.10 -13.85
N SER A 22 9.95 -0.53 -14.20
CA SER A 22 9.48 0.69 -13.53
C SER A 22 9.20 0.46 -12.03
N ALA A 23 8.65 -0.70 -11.67
CA ALA A 23 8.39 -1.07 -10.28
C ALA A 23 9.68 -1.30 -9.47
N LEU A 24 10.71 -1.89 -10.10
CA LEU A 24 12.04 -2.03 -9.50
C LEU A 24 12.65 -0.66 -9.20
N LEU A 25 12.67 0.24 -10.17
CA LEU A 25 13.26 1.57 -10.00
C LEU A 25 12.45 2.44 -9.02
N ALA A 26 11.13 2.31 -9.01
CA ALA A 26 10.27 2.95 -7.99
C ALA A 26 10.54 2.36 -6.59
N GLY A 27 10.68 1.05 -6.46
CA GLY A 27 11.05 0.39 -5.20
C GLY A 27 12.39 0.90 -4.66
N PHE A 28 13.41 0.97 -5.51
CA PHE A 28 14.74 1.48 -5.17
C PHE A 28 14.69 2.94 -4.71
N ALA A 29 14.12 3.81 -5.56
CA ALA A 29 14.14 5.26 -5.32
C ALA A 29 13.19 5.69 -4.21
N TYR A 30 11.95 5.17 -4.19
CA TYR A 30 10.91 5.60 -3.27
C TYR A 30 10.92 4.80 -1.97
N SER A 31 10.80 3.45 -2.04
CA SER A 31 10.68 2.61 -0.84
C SER A 31 12.01 2.43 -0.09
N GLY A 32 13.13 2.55 -0.79
CA GLY A 32 14.45 2.44 -0.20
C GLY A 32 15.04 3.81 0.13
N LEU A 33 15.55 4.49 -0.88
CA LEU A 33 16.39 5.68 -0.73
C LEU A 33 15.62 6.87 -0.13
N TYR A 34 14.49 7.25 -0.73
CA TYR A 34 13.71 8.39 -0.25
C TYR A 34 13.16 8.14 1.16
N PHE A 35 12.61 6.96 1.42
CA PHE A 35 12.03 6.62 2.73
C PHE A 35 13.05 6.71 3.88
N LEU A 36 14.30 6.39 3.61
CA LEU A 36 15.40 6.59 4.57
C LEU A 36 15.77 8.06 4.70
N LEU A 37 16.03 8.74 3.58
CA LEU A 37 16.76 10.01 3.58
C LEU A 37 15.90 11.25 3.77
N ALA A 38 14.61 11.22 3.39
CA ALA A 38 13.78 12.42 3.38
C ALA A 38 13.67 13.07 4.77
N ASN A 39 13.41 12.27 5.81
CA ASN A 39 13.29 12.79 7.17
C ASN A 39 14.63 13.29 7.71
N LEU A 40 15.71 12.55 7.48
CA LEU A 40 17.06 12.97 7.88
C LEU A 40 17.48 14.26 7.18
N PHE A 41 17.13 14.40 5.90
CA PHE A 41 17.35 15.62 5.15
C PHE A 41 16.63 16.84 5.75
N LEU A 42 15.35 16.69 6.15
CA LEU A 42 14.59 17.76 6.80
C LEU A 42 15.23 18.18 8.13
N VAL A 43 15.74 17.24 8.92
CA VAL A 43 16.51 17.52 10.14
C VAL A 43 17.76 18.35 9.84
N ARG A 44 18.52 17.98 8.80
CA ARG A 44 19.73 18.73 8.41
C ARG A 44 19.40 20.14 7.86
N LEU A 45 18.18 20.34 7.35
CA LEU A 45 17.66 21.68 6.99
C LEU A 45 17.23 22.50 8.21
N GLY A 46 17.23 21.93 9.43
CA GLY A 46 16.87 22.59 10.68
C GLY A 46 15.38 22.54 11.02
N TYR A 47 14.62 21.66 10.37
CA TYR A 47 13.22 21.44 10.71
C TYR A 47 13.08 20.50 11.92
N ASP A 48 12.11 20.81 12.79
CA ASP A 48 11.74 20.02 13.95
C ASP A 48 10.84 18.82 13.61
N GLU A 49 10.60 17.98 14.59
CA GLU A 49 9.75 16.80 14.47
C GLU A 49 8.29 17.15 14.12
N GLY A 50 7.82 18.30 14.61
CA GLY A 50 6.49 18.83 14.31
C GLY A 50 6.31 19.09 12.82
N PHE A 51 7.25 19.80 12.18
CA PHE A 51 7.22 20.05 10.75
C PHE A 51 7.37 18.76 9.94
N ILE A 52 8.24 17.84 10.36
CA ILE A 52 8.43 16.54 9.70
C ILE A 52 7.12 15.74 9.76
N GLY A 53 6.44 15.74 10.89
CA GLY A 53 5.11 15.13 11.03
C GLY A 53 4.08 15.73 10.05
N ILE A 54 4.03 17.05 9.92
CA ILE A 54 3.16 17.75 8.95
C ILE A 54 3.55 17.39 7.51
N PHE A 55 4.84 17.33 7.20
CA PHE A 55 5.33 16.94 5.88
C PHE A 55 4.85 15.54 5.48
N ILE A 56 4.98 14.55 6.36
CA ILE A 56 4.54 13.18 6.13
C ILE A 56 3.00 13.12 6.02
N ALA A 57 2.30 13.83 6.91
CA ALA A 57 0.83 13.89 6.89
C ALA A 57 0.30 14.53 5.60
N THR A 58 0.96 15.58 5.09
CA THR A 58 0.64 16.21 3.80
C THR A 58 0.74 15.20 2.66
N GLY A 59 1.79 14.37 2.67
CA GLY A 59 1.95 13.30 1.70
C GLY A 59 0.82 12.26 1.78
N ALA A 60 0.53 11.74 2.98
CA ALA A 60 -0.52 10.76 3.21
C ALA A 60 -1.90 11.29 2.82
N ALA A 61 -2.21 12.54 3.16
CA ALA A 61 -3.45 13.21 2.77
C ALA A 61 -3.55 13.38 1.25
N SER A 62 -2.46 13.81 0.59
CA SER A 62 -2.41 13.95 -0.87
C SER A 62 -2.65 12.61 -1.56
N PHE A 63 -2.01 11.53 -1.10
CA PHE A 63 -2.24 10.19 -1.61
C PHE A 63 -3.71 9.76 -1.45
N ALA A 64 -4.28 9.93 -0.26
CA ALA A 64 -5.66 9.54 0.02
C ALA A 64 -6.66 10.30 -0.87
N LEU A 65 -6.55 11.63 -0.95
CA LEU A 65 -7.44 12.48 -1.73
C LEU A 65 -7.32 12.24 -3.24
N SER A 66 -6.13 11.88 -3.73
CA SER A 66 -5.89 11.63 -5.14
C SER A 66 -6.23 10.21 -5.60
N SER A 67 -6.39 9.25 -4.67
CA SER A 67 -6.62 7.84 -5.02
C SER A 67 -7.93 7.62 -5.78
N LEU A 68 -9.02 8.29 -5.39
CA LEU A 68 -10.29 8.21 -6.10
C LEU A 68 -10.23 8.90 -7.48
N PRO A 69 -9.75 10.14 -7.63
CA PRO A 69 -9.49 10.75 -8.93
C PRO A 69 -8.58 9.90 -9.83
N ALA A 70 -7.54 9.27 -9.28
CA ALA A 70 -6.64 8.40 -10.04
C ALA A 70 -7.38 7.20 -10.67
N GLY A 71 -8.32 6.59 -9.93
CA GLY A 71 -9.19 5.53 -10.45
C GLY A 71 -10.11 6.02 -11.57
N ILE A 72 -10.78 7.16 -11.37
CA ILE A 72 -11.68 7.77 -12.37
C ILE A 72 -10.93 8.13 -13.66
N VAL A 73 -9.76 8.74 -13.53
CA VAL A 73 -8.90 9.08 -14.68
C VAL A 73 -8.43 7.81 -15.39
N GLY A 74 -8.08 6.76 -14.63
CA GLY A 74 -7.72 5.46 -15.18
C GLY A 74 -8.84 4.82 -16.00
N GLN A 75 -10.08 4.89 -15.51
CA GLN A 75 -11.27 4.40 -16.24
C GLN A 75 -11.52 5.23 -17.50
N ARG A 76 -11.45 6.57 -17.42
CA ARG A 76 -11.80 7.46 -18.55
C ARG A 76 -10.73 7.49 -19.64
N PHE A 77 -9.44 7.54 -19.29
CA PHE A 77 -8.33 7.73 -20.24
C PHE A 77 -7.48 6.49 -20.46
N GLY A 78 -7.79 5.42 -19.73
CA GLY A 78 -7.05 4.16 -19.67
C GLY A 78 -5.96 4.12 -18.60
N PRO A 79 -5.79 2.96 -17.91
CA PRO A 79 -4.87 2.82 -16.77
C PRO A 79 -3.41 3.06 -17.18
N ARG A 80 -3.03 2.71 -18.41
CA ARG A 80 -1.69 2.95 -18.95
C ARG A 80 -1.32 4.43 -18.93
N LYS A 81 -2.17 5.32 -19.47
CA LYS A 81 -1.89 6.76 -19.56
C LYS A 81 -1.87 7.40 -18.16
N ALA A 82 -2.83 7.04 -17.31
CA ALA A 82 -2.89 7.53 -15.93
C ALA A 82 -1.63 7.12 -15.14
N MET A 83 -1.17 5.87 -15.28
CA MET A 83 0.03 5.35 -14.64
C MET A 83 1.31 6.05 -15.11
N ILE A 84 1.48 6.26 -16.43
CA ILE A 84 2.65 6.96 -17.01
C ILE A 84 2.69 8.41 -16.53
N GLY A 85 1.55 9.11 -16.53
CA GLY A 85 1.44 10.48 -16.01
C GLY A 85 1.74 10.54 -14.53
N GLY A 86 1.19 9.61 -13.73
CA GLY A 86 1.47 9.50 -12.30
C GLY A 86 2.96 9.28 -11.99
N TYR A 87 3.61 8.40 -12.73
CA TYR A 87 5.04 8.13 -12.57
C TYR A 87 5.90 9.35 -12.89
N LEU A 88 5.54 10.12 -13.93
CA LEU A 88 6.21 11.38 -14.26
C LEU A 88 6.06 12.40 -13.12
N VAL A 89 4.85 12.57 -12.60
CA VAL A 89 4.58 13.51 -11.48
C VAL A 89 5.32 13.08 -10.20
N LEU A 90 5.34 11.77 -9.88
CA LEU A 90 6.13 11.20 -8.79
C LEU A 90 7.61 11.59 -8.92
N MET A 91 8.21 11.33 -10.09
CA MET A 91 9.60 11.65 -10.42
C MET A 91 9.87 13.15 -10.29
N THR A 92 9.00 13.99 -10.86
CA THR A 92 9.11 15.44 -10.78
C THR A 92 9.08 15.93 -9.34
N GLY A 93 8.17 15.40 -8.51
CA GLY A 93 8.10 15.74 -7.09
C GLY A 93 9.38 15.40 -6.31
N LEU A 94 10.04 14.27 -6.63
CA LEU A 94 11.32 13.88 -6.03
C LEU A 94 12.46 14.80 -6.46
N ILE A 95 12.53 15.15 -7.75
CA ILE A 95 13.56 16.04 -8.29
C ILE A 95 13.39 17.47 -7.72
N LEU A 96 12.17 17.99 -7.69
CA LEU A 96 11.89 19.32 -7.13
C LEU A 96 12.19 19.40 -5.64
N LEU A 97 11.98 18.33 -4.88
CA LEU A 97 12.32 18.29 -3.46
C LEU A 97 13.83 18.50 -3.25
N SER A 98 14.67 17.89 -4.08
CA SER A 98 16.13 18.09 -4.00
C SER A 98 16.58 19.48 -4.45
N MET A 99 15.72 20.29 -5.07
CA MET A 99 16.02 21.66 -5.48
C MET A 99 15.73 22.72 -4.40
N VAL A 100 15.39 22.32 -3.18
CA VAL A 100 15.07 23.25 -2.07
C VAL A 100 16.21 24.24 -1.76
N ALA A 101 17.45 23.89 -2.05
CA ALA A 101 18.60 24.76 -1.82
C ALA A 101 18.55 26.10 -2.61
N VAL A 102 17.94 26.10 -3.79
CA VAL A 102 17.78 27.30 -4.62
C VAL A 102 16.55 28.13 -4.24
N VAL A 103 15.70 27.62 -3.32
CA VAL A 103 14.47 28.30 -2.89
C VAL A 103 14.79 29.26 -1.74
N PRO A 104 14.30 30.54 -1.80
CA PRO A 104 14.44 31.49 -0.70
C PRO A 104 13.91 30.93 0.60
N ALA A 105 14.57 31.21 1.73
CA ALA A 105 14.26 30.62 3.04
C ALA A 105 12.77 30.75 3.43
N VAL A 106 12.14 31.89 3.14
CA VAL A 106 10.71 32.16 3.43
C VAL A 106 9.78 31.18 2.73
N TRP A 107 10.13 30.65 1.58
CA TRP A 107 9.30 29.75 0.77
C TRP A 107 9.67 28.28 0.93
N ARG A 108 10.76 27.93 1.62
CA ARG A 108 11.25 26.55 1.72
C ARG A 108 10.23 25.59 2.30
N SER A 109 9.54 25.95 3.38
CA SER A 109 8.53 25.11 4.00
C SER A 109 7.36 24.82 3.05
N ALA A 110 6.83 25.86 2.40
CA ALA A 110 5.75 25.70 1.41
C ALA A 110 6.19 24.88 0.21
N TRP A 111 7.43 25.07 -0.25
CA TRP A 111 8.03 24.29 -1.33
C TRP A 111 8.12 22.80 -0.99
N LEU A 112 8.66 22.46 0.18
CA LEU A 112 8.78 21.07 0.66
C LEU A 112 7.42 20.38 0.76
N LEU A 113 6.44 21.05 1.36
CA LEU A 113 5.08 20.50 1.48
C LEU A 113 4.44 20.30 0.10
N SER A 114 4.62 21.25 -0.82
CA SER A 114 4.10 21.15 -2.19
C SER A 114 4.77 20.02 -2.97
N CYS A 115 6.09 19.85 -2.85
CA CYS A 115 6.82 18.74 -3.47
C CYS A 115 6.39 17.39 -2.92
N CYS A 116 6.17 17.30 -1.60
CA CYS A 116 5.66 16.10 -0.95
C CYS A 116 4.24 15.74 -1.44
N ALA A 117 3.34 16.74 -1.49
CA ALA A 117 2.00 16.55 -2.00
C ALA A 117 2.00 16.11 -3.47
N LEU A 118 2.79 16.79 -4.32
CA LEU A 118 2.92 16.48 -5.75
C LEU A 118 3.45 15.06 -5.97
N ARG A 119 4.47 14.67 -5.23
CA ARG A 119 5.06 13.33 -5.28
C ARG A 119 4.04 12.26 -4.92
N GLU A 120 3.30 12.43 -3.82
CA GLU A 120 2.30 11.45 -3.39
C GLU A 120 1.05 11.43 -4.29
N PHE A 121 0.68 12.58 -4.85
CA PHE A 121 -0.32 12.63 -5.91
C PHE A 121 0.10 11.74 -7.09
N GLY A 122 1.33 11.89 -7.58
CA GLY A 122 1.87 11.06 -8.66
C GLY A 122 1.94 9.57 -8.29
N ASN A 123 2.39 9.26 -7.08
CA ASN A 123 2.47 7.91 -6.54
C ASN A 123 1.10 7.22 -6.50
N SER A 124 0.06 7.93 -6.08
CA SER A 124 -1.32 7.43 -6.07
C SER A 124 -1.78 7.02 -7.49
N PHE A 125 -1.57 7.89 -8.49
CA PHE A 125 -1.90 7.59 -9.89
C PHE A 125 -1.13 6.37 -10.42
N TYR A 126 0.16 6.24 -10.08
CA TYR A 126 0.96 5.09 -10.47
C TYR A 126 0.45 3.80 -9.81
N ILE A 127 0.24 3.80 -8.50
CA ILE A 127 -0.15 2.59 -7.74
C ILE A 127 -1.57 2.13 -8.08
N VAL A 128 -2.55 3.04 -8.08
CA VAL A 128 -3.95 2.72 -8.32
C VAL A 128 -4.14 2.12 -9.72
N ASN A 129 -3.45 2.65 -10.73
CA ASN A 129 -3.59 2.20 -12.10
C ASN A 129 -2.67 1.02 -12.48
N SER A 130 -1.73 0.63 -11.63
CA SER A 130 -0.79 -0.46 -11.93
C SER A 130 -1.46 -1.83 -11.99
N ASN A 131 -2.42 -2.13 -11.11
CA ASN A 131 -3.14 -3.40 -11.14
C ASN A 131 -4.06 -3.53 -12.37
N PRO A 132 -4.94 -2.55 -12.68
CA PRO A 132 -5.71 -2.56 -13.91
C PRO A 132 -4.82 -2.69 -15.17
N PHE A 133 -3.72 -1.95 -15.24
CA PHE A 133 -2.78 -2.04 -16.36
C PHE A 133 -2.23 -3.46 -16.54
N LEU A 134 -1.79 -4.11 -15.45
CA LEU A 134 -1.30 -5.49 -15.51
C LEU A 134 -2.40 -6.46 -15.94
N MET A 135 -3.63 -6.28 -15.46
CA MET A 135 -4.78 -7.12 -15.85
C MET A 135 -5.11 -7.01 -17.33
N GLU A 136 -4.96 -5.82 -17.94
CA GLU A 136 -5.23 -5.58 -19.34
C GLU A 136 -4.12 -6.08 -20.28
N THR A 137 -2.86 -6.11 -19.79
CA THR A 137 -1.68 -6.33 -20.64
C THR A 137 -0.99 -7.66 -20.42
N THR A 138 -1.46 -8.52 -19.50
CA THR A 138 -0.89 -9.83 -19.22
C THR A 138 -1.86 -10.96 -19.59
N HIS A 139 -1.33 -12.03 -20.22
CA HIS A 139 -2.07 -13.26 -20.46
C HIS A 139 -2.39 -13.99 -19.16
N GLN A 140 -3.44 -14.80 -19.14
CA GLN A 140 -3.87 -15.51 -17.92
C GLN A 140 -2.76 -16.39 -17.33
N ASP A 141 -1.97 -17.04 -18.18
CA ASP A 141 -0.89 -17.95 -17.77
C ASP A 141 0.30 -17.24 -17.12
N GLU A 142 0.63 -16.00 -17.54
CA GLU A 142 1.73 -15.21 -16.97
C GLU A 142 1.30 -14.35 -15.78
N ARG A 143 0.00 -14.02 -15.68
CA ARG A 143 -0.53 -13.03 -14.75
C ARG A 143 -0.13 -13.31 -13.30
N ARG A 144 -0.33 -14.55 -12.83
CA ARG A 144 0.04 -14.97 -11.47
C ARG A 144 1.53 -14.76 -11.17
N PHE A 145 2.38 -15.03 -12.16
CA PHE A 145 3.84 -14.89 -12.02
C PHE A 145 4.26 -13.41 -12.02
N VAL A 146 3.63 -12.55 -12.84
CA VAL A 146 3.93 -11.11 -12.90
C VAL A 146 3.52 -10.41 -11.59
N PHE A 147 2.35 -10.75 -11.01
CA PHE A 147 1.94 -10.21 -9.71
C PHE A 147 2.86 -10.69 -8.58
N ALA A 148 3.25 -11.97 -8.59
CA ALA A 148 4.22 -12.50 -7.63
C ALA A 148 5.60 -11.84 -7.79
N ALA A 149 6.06 -11.64 -9.04
CA ALA A 149 7.29 -10.93 -9.37
C ALA A 149 7.30 -9.51 -8.81
N ARG A 150 6.21 -8.76 -9.02
CA ARG A 150 6.06 -7.40 -8.46
C ARG A 150 6.17 -7.41 -6.94
N GLY A 151 5.50 -8.37 -6.29
CA GLY A 151 5.53 -8.52 -4.82
C GLY A 151 6.93 -8.80 -4.26
N ALA A 152 7.82 -9.41 -5.03
CA ALA A 152 9.20 -9.67 -4.65
C ALA A 152 10.16 -8.53 -5.08
N VAL A 153 10.00 -8.02 -6.30
CA VAL A 153 10.90 -7.02 -6.90
C VAL A 153 10.88 -5.70 -6.13
N VAL A 154 9.72 -5.23 -5.69
CA VAL A 154 9.62 -3.93 -4.99
C VAL A 154 10.33 -3.96 -3.64
N PRO A 155 10.13 -4.92 -2.72
CA PRO A 155 10.89 -4.98 -1.47
C PRO A 155 12.39 -5.22 -1.68
N LEU A 156 12.78 -6.08 -2.65
CA LEU A 156 14.20 -6.31 -2.96
C LEU A 156 14.88 -5.04 -3.52
N ALA A 157 14.19 -4.29 -4.35
CA ALA A 157 14.69 -2.99 -4.82
C ALA A 157 14.75 -1.97 -3.68
N GLY A 158 13.75 -1.97 -2.78
CA GLY A 158 13.76 -1.17 -1.56
C GLY A 158 14.92 -1.51 -0.63
N PHE A 159 15.26 -2.80 -0.49
CA PHE A 159 16.47 -3.24 0.20
C PHE A 159 17.74 -2.61 -0.38
N LEU A 160 17.94 -2.70 -1.70
CA LEU A 160 19.10 -2.08 -2.37
C LEU A 160 19.09 -0.56 -2.24
N GLY A 161 17.92 0.07 -2.36
CA GLY A 161 17.75 1.50 -2.19
C GLY A 161 18.07 1.99 -0.77
N ALA A 162 17.69 1.24 0.26
CA ALA A 162 17.98 1.57 1.64
C ALA A 162 19.48 1.42 1.96
N LEU A 163 20.13 0.38 1.42
CA LEU A 163 21.60 0.24 1.53
C LEU A 163 22.31 1.40 0.84
N ALA A 164 21.92 1.72 -0.39
CA ALA A 164 22.50 2.85 -1.13
C ALA A 164 22.26 4.17 -0.38
N GLY A 165 21.04 4.40 0.13
CA GLY A 165 20.69 5.57 0.92
C GLY A 165 21.49 5.69 2.21
N GLY A 166 21.89 4.56 2.81
CA GLY A 166 22.76 4.55 3.99
C GLY A 166 24.19 4.99 3.70
N VAL A 167 24.73 4.74 2.50
CA VAL A 167 26.11 4.99 2.12
C VAL A 167 26.29 6.28 1.30
N LEU A 168 25.31 6.63 0.48
CA LEU A 168 25.40 7.78 -0.44
C LEU A 168 25.66 9.14 0.25
N PRO A 169 25.11 9.46 1.45
CA PRO A 169 25.46 10.69 2.16
C PRO A 169 26.94 10.77 2.53
N ASP A 170 27.55 9.67 3.03
CA ASP A 170 28.98 9.62 3.35
C ASP A 170 29.83 9.84 2.10
N TRP A 171 29.46 9.20 0.98
CA TRP A 171 30.10 9.37 -0.31
C TRP A 171 29.97 10.82 -0.84
N SER A 172 28.78 11.42 -0.72
CA SER A 172 28.54 12.81 -1.10
C SER A 172 29.36 13.78 -0.25
N ALA A 173 29.44 13.55 1.06
CA ALA A 173 30.24 14.35 1.98
C ALA A 173 31.72 14.33 1.59
N THR A 174 32.25 13.15 1.24
CA THR A 174 33.63 12.98 0.81
C THR A 174 33.94 13.72 -0.50
N ILE A 175 33.04 13.65 -1.51
CA ILE A 175 33.24 14.31 -2.81
C ILE A 175 33.10 15.83 -2.72
N LEU A 176 32.17 16.30 -1.90
CA LEU A 176 31.87 17.73 -1.75
C LEU A 176 32.78 18.42 -0.70
N ASP A 177 33.65 17.65 -0.02
CA ASP A 177 34.50 18.11 1.08
C ASP A 177 33.67 18.84 2.16
N THR A 178 32.53 18.26 2.54
CA THR A 178 31.58 18.80 3.50
C THR A 178 31.33 17.83 4.64
N GLY A 179 30.76 18.30 5.77
CA GLY A 179 30.37 17.43 6.89
C GLY A 179 29.03 16.77 6.65
N LEU A 180 28.77 15.61 7.29
CA LEU A 180 27.48 14.92 7.26
C LEU A 180 26.32 15.72 7.89
N SER A 181 26.61 16.79 8.61
CA SER A 181 25.63 17.75 9.12
C SER A 181 25.13 18.73 8.04
N ASP A 182 25.84 18.85 6.90
CA ASP A 182 25.45 19.73 5.82
C ASP A 182 24.29 19.14 5.02
N PRO A 183 23.18 19.86 4.83
CA PRO A 183 22.04 19.40 4.03
C PRO A 183 22.41 18.98 2.58
N VAL A 184 23.45 19.57 2.01
CA VAL A 184 23.89 19.30 0.62
C VAL A 184 24.28 17.82 0.44
N THR A 185 24.81 17.16 1.49
CA THR A 185 25.18 15.74 1.45
C THR A 185 23.99 14.82 1.24
N PHE A 186 22.79 15.23 1.62
CA PHE A 186 21.52 14.49 1.43
C PHE A 186 20.82 14.87 0.13
N LEU A 187 21.05 16.09 -0.41
CA LEU A 187 20.46 16.54 -1.67
C LEU A 187 20.91 15.68 -2.87
N VAL A 188 22.20 15.36 -2.93
CA VAL A 188 22.76 14.58 -4.04
C VAL A 188 22.13 13.18 -4.12
N PRO A 189 22.08 12.40 -3.05
CA PRO A 189 21.37 11.12 -3.04
C PRO A 189 19.89 11.22 -3.43
N LEU A 190 19.17 12.22 -2.91
CA LEU A 190 17.76 12.44 -3.25
C LEU A 190 17.57 12.78 -4.73
N LEU A 191 18.45 13.59 -5.30
CA LEU A 191 18.46 13.90 -6.75
C LEU A 191 18.72 12.64 -7.58
N ILE A 192 19.71 11.83 -7.17
CA ILE A 192 20.00 10.54 -7.82
C ILE A 192 18.75 9.66 -7.78
N GLY A 193 18.05 9.57 -6.64
CA GLY A 193 16.79 8.83 -6.51
C GLY A 193 15.72 9.30 -7.50
N GLY A 194 15.57 10.62 -7.70
CA GLY A 194 14.66 11.17 -8.70
C GLY A 194 15.08 10.80 -10.13
N LEU A 195 16.37 10.90 -10.46
CA LEU A 195 16.90 10.61 -11.81
C LEU A 195 16.86 9.12 -12.15
N VAL A 196 17.04 8.22 -11.16
CA VAL A 196 16.94 6.76 -11.35
C VAL A 196 15.54 6.34 -11.83
N LEU A 197 14.52 7.15 -11.62
CA LEU A 197 13.18 6.88 -12.14
C LEU A 197 13.04 7.11 -13.65
N LEU A 198 13.94 7.89 -14.28
CA LEU A 198 13.88 8.20 -15.71
C LEU A 198 13.81 6.97 -16.62
N PRO A 199 14.71 5.97 -16.51
CA PRO A 199 14.62 4.75 -17.32
C PRO A 199 13.30 3.99 -17.10
N GLY A 200 12.75 4.00 -15.88
CA GLY A 200 11.45 3.41 -15.57
C GLY A 200 10.30 4.11 -16.28
N TRP A 201 10.32 5.43 -16.32
CA TRP A 201 9.34 6.22 -17.07
C TRP A 201 9.43 5.97 -18.58
N PHE A 202 10.64 5.96 -19.14
CA PHE A 202 10.83 5.60 -20.55
C PHE A 202 10.36 4.17 -20.86
N ALA A 203 10.62 3.21 -19.98
CA ALA A 203 10.13 1.85 -20.13
C ALA A 203 8.59 1.81 -20.17
N LEU A 204 7.91 2.59 -19.31
CA LEU A 204 6.45 2.71 -19.33
C LEU A 204 5.92 3.37 -20.61
N LEU A 205 6.60 4.39 -21.13
CA LEU A 205 6.26 5.02 -22.43
C LEU A 205 6.31 4.01 -23.59
N MET A 206 7.26 3.08 -23.55
CA MET A 206 7.43 2.04 -24.58
C MET A 206 6.41 0.89 -24.45
N THR A 207 5.56 0.85 -23.40
CA THR A 207 4.49 -0.16 -23.32
C THR A 207 3.49 0.05 -24.44
N LYS A 208 2.96 -1.05 -25.00
CA LYS A 208 1.98 -0.99 -26.07
C LYS A 208 0.56 -1.14 -25.51
N LYS A 209 -0.41 -0.55 -26.18
CA LYS A 209 -1.82 -0.81 -25.90
C LYS A 209 -2.18 -2.14 -26.58
N GLU A 210 -1.84 -3.26 -25.93
CA GLU A 210 -2.33 -4.56 -26.34
C GLU A 210 -3.57 -4.88 -25.51
N SER A 211 -4.71 -4.80 -26.13
CA SER A 211 -5.95 -5.34 -25.56
C SER A 211 -5.87 -6.85 -25.71
N VAL A 212 -5.52 -7.58 -24.64
CA VAL A 212 -5.65 -9.04 -24.55
C VAL A 212 -7.12 -9.38 -24.20
N LEU A 213 -8.06 -8.69 -24.84
CA LEU A 213 -9.46 -9.11 -24.84
C LEU A 213 -9.54 -10.31 -25.78
N SER A 214 -9.85 -11.48 -25.24
CA SER A 214 -10.22 -12.67 -26.02
C SER A 214 -11.27 -12.25 -27.07
N PRO A 215 -11.10 -12.66 -28.34
CA PRO A 215 -12.14 -12.43 -29.35
C PRO A 215 -13.36 -13.28 -28.94
N GLY A 216 -14.37 -12.64 -28.36
CA GLY A 216 -15.61 -13.33 -27.97
C GLY A 216 -16.41 -12.72 -26.82
N ARG A 217 -15.95 -11.63 -26.18
CA ARG A 217 -16.78 -10.90 -25.25
C ARG A 217 -17.05 -9.50 -25.79
N GLU A 218 -18.05 -9.42 -26.64
CA GLU A 218 -18.70 -8.14 -26.95
C GLU A 218 -19.18 -7.54 -25.63
N LEU A 219 -18.66 -6.36 -25.30
CA LEU A 219 -19.22 -5.53 -24.23
C LEU A 219 -20.66 -5.23 -24.62
N PRO A 220 -21.63 -5.30 -23.68
CA PRO A 220 -22.98 -4.81 -23.95
C PRO A 220 -22.88 -3.37 -24.43
N GLN A 221 -23.30 -3.14 -25.65
CA GLN A 221 -23.35 -1.81 -26.23
C GLN A 221 -24.42 -1.04 -25.46
N THR A 222 -23.98 0.02 -24.78
CA THR A 222 -24.78 1.11 -24.20
C THR A 222 -25.92 0.73 -23.23
N VAL A 223 -25.98 1.49 -22.13
CA VAL A 223 -27.08 1.52 -21.13
C VAL A 223 -28.45 1.56 -21.77
N SER A 224 -28.58 2.01 -23.03
CA SER A 224 -29.80 2.03 -23.83
C SER A 224 -30.32 0.63 -24.22
N GLU A 225 -29.43 -0.37 -24.48
CA GLU A 225 -29.88 -1.72 -24.86
C GLU A 225 -30.29 -2.56 -23.65
N VAL A 226 -29.68 -2.34 -22.49
CA VAL A 226 -30.09 -2.99 -21.23
C VAL A 226 -31.49 -2.47 -20.82
N THR A 227 -31.77 -1.19 -21.02
CA THR A 227 -33.08 -0.61 -20.70
C THR A 227 -34.15 -1.08 -21.68
N SER A 228 -33.81 -1.27 -22.98
CA SER A 228 -34.78 -1.78 -23.98
C SER A 228 -35.08 -3.27 -23.82
N SER A 229 -34.10 -4.10 -23.40
CA SER A 229 -34.36 -5.52 -23.12
C SER A 229 -35.24 -5.72 -21.87
N PHE A 230 -35.05 -4.89 -20.82
CA PHE A 230 -35.94 -4.90 -19.64
C PHE A 230 -37.35 -4.47 -19.94
N LEU A 231 -37.56 -3.48 -20.84
CA LEU A 231 -38.88 -2.99 -21.22
C LEU A 231 -39.61 -3.91 -22.21
N MET A 232 -38.88 -4.76 -22.96
CA MET A 232 -39.49 -5.74 -23.85
C MET A 232 -39.89 -7.06 -23.16
N GLU A 233 -39.26 -7.40 -22.04
CA GLU A 233 -39.62 -8.62 -21.27
C GLU A 233 -40.91 -8.43 -20.46
N GLU A 234 -41.29 -7.20 -20.13
CA GLU A 234 -42.52 -6.87 -19.40
C GLU A 234 -43.77 -6.81 -20.32
N ALA A 235 -43.60 -6.87 -21.66
CA ALA A 235 -44.66 -6.78 -22.63
C ALA A 235 -45.13 -8.11 -23.23
N GLN A 236 -44.57 -9.25 -22.80
CA GLN A 236 -45.01 -10.57 -23.30
C GLN A 236 -45.49 -11.48 -22.15
N THR A 237 -46.63 -11.21 -21.60
CA THR A 237 -47.47 -12.20 -20.90
C THR A 237 -48.55 -12.70 -21.81
N PRO A 238 -48.57 -13.95 -22.26
CA PRO A 238 -49.77 -14.58 -22.80
C PRO A 238 -50.57 -15.24 -21.67
N THR A 239 -51.83 -14.92 -21.67
CA THR A 239 -52.95 -15.52 -20.92
C THR A 239 -53.22 -16.97 -21.36
N GLU A 240 -53.22 -17.90 -20.42
CA GLU A 240 -54.02 -19.10 -20.11
C GLU A 240 -54.75 -19.91 -21.22
N PRO A 241 -55.34 -21.11 -20.89
CA PRO A 241 -55.21 -22.05 -19.76
C PRO A 241 -55.07 -23.55 -20.20
N GLY A 242 -54.70 -24.44 -19.27
CA GLY A 242 -54.81 -25.88 -19.55
C GLY A 242 -54.34 -26.79 -18.39
N ILE A 243 -55.29 -27.26 -17.65
CA ILE A 243 -55.42 -28.36 -16.67
C ILE A 243 -54.46 -29.54 -16.92
N GLY A 244 -53.80 -30.04 -15.82
CA GLY A 244 -53.31 -31.40 -15.82
C GLY A 244 -52.26 -31.78 -14.78
N THR A 245 -52.71 -32.34 -13.65
CA THR A 245 -52.12 -33.41 -12.80
C THR A 245 -50.75 -33.25 -12.12
N SER A 246 -50.84 -33.00 -10.82
CA SER A 246 -50.23 -33.72 -9.71
C SER A 246 -48.90 -34.47 -9.92
N SER A 247 -47.82 -33.91 -9.36
CA SER A 247 -46.80 -34.68 -8.61
C SER A 247 -46.18 -33.75 -7.57
N ARG A 248 -46.55 -33.94 -6.32
CA ARG A 248 -45.88 -33.32 -5.17
C ARG A 248 -44.52 -33.96 -4.99
N GLU A 249 -43.51 -33.38 -5.55
CA GLU A 249 -42.13 -33.54 -5.03
C GLU A 249 -41.95 -32.54 -3.89
N THR A 250 -41.81 -33.11 -2.70
CA THR A 250 -41.45 -32.42 -1.47
C THR A 250 -39.99 -31.92 -1.64
N GLN A 251 -39.82 -30.73 -2.19
CA GLN A 251 -38.54 -30.03 -2.11
C GLN A 251 -38.30 -29.68 -0.65
N ALA A 252 -37.31 -30.38 -0.06
CA ALA A 252 -36.70 -29.94 1.17
C ALA A 252 -36.23 -28.51 1.05
N PRO A 253 -36.41 -27.61 2.04
CA PRO A 253 -35.93 -26.24 1.96
C PRO A 253 -34.42 -26.27 1.79
N ALA A 254 -33.93 -25.72 0.69
CA ALA A 254 -32.52 -25.46 0.49
C ALA A 254 -31.98 -24.65 1.69
N PRO A 255 -30.83 -24.99 2.24
CA PRO A 255 -30.26 -24.23 3.35
C PRO A 255 -30.01 -22.79 2.84
N THR A 256 -30.80 -21.85 3.36
CA THR A 256 -30.60 -20.43 3.18
C THR A 256 -29.33 -20.01 3.92
N ASN A 257 -28.17 -20.25 3.34
CA ASN A 257 -26.91 -19.62 3.73
C ASN A 257 -26.89 -18.21 3.13
N SER A 258 -27.70 -17.32 3.69
CA SER A 258 -27.62 -15.89 3.40
C SER A 258 -26.34 -15.34 4.02
N LEU A 259 -25.43 -14.84 3.17
CA LEU A 259 -24.38 -13.89 3.61
C LEU A 259 -25.03 -12.79 4.46
N PRO A 260 -24.37 -12.23 5.47
CA PRO A 260 -24.92 -11.17 6.29
C PRO A 260 -25.20 -9.93 5.40
N GLY A 261 -26.45 -9.70 5.10
CA GLY A 261 -26.98 -8.60 4.28
C GLY A 261 -27.71 -9.11 3.04
N ASP A 262 -29.02 -8.86 2.98
CA ASP A 262 -29.79 -9.05 1.74
C ASP A 262 -29.14 -8.25 0.59
N PRO A 263 -29.14 -8.78 -0.66
CA PRO A 263 -28.76 -8.01 -1.82
C PRO A 263 -29.53 -6.69 -1.82
N GLY A 264 -28.82 -5.55 -1.81
CA GLY A 264 -29.41 -4.21 -1.73
C GLY A 264 -29.36 -3.50 -0.37
N THR A 265 -29.06 -4.19 0.73
CA THR A 265 -28.86 -3.49 2.03
C THR A 265 -27.40 -3.10 2.24
N PHE A 266 -27.17 -1.81 2.55
CA PHE A 266 -25.84 -1.28 2.80
C PHE A 266 -25.19 -1.94 4.03
N PRO A 267 -24.01 -2.60 3.90
CA PRO A 267 -23.36 -3.33 4.99
C PRO A 267 -22.61 -2.39 5.96
N ALA A 268 -23.34 -1.51 6.65
CA ALA A 268 -22.74 -0.48 7.51
C ALA A 268 -21.88 -1.06 8.64
N LYS A 269 -22.33 -2.14 9.30
CA LYS A 269 -21.60 -2.75 10.44
C LYS A 269 -20.25 -3.32 10.02
N PRO A 270 -20.15 -4.18 8.96
CA PRO A 270 -18.85 -4.64 8.46
C PRO A 270 -17.92 -3.50 8.04
N ILE A 271 -18.44 -2.51 7.31
CA ILE A 271 -17.64 -1.37 6.85
C ILE A 271 -17.09 -0.59 8.04
N LEU A 272 -17.93 -0.24 9.03
CA LEU A 272 -17.51 0.51 10.21
C LEU A 272 -16.47 -0.26 11.04
N ALA A 273 -16.65 -1.57 11.20
CA ALA A 273 -15.67 -2.42 11.89
C ALA A 273 -14.31 -2.43 11.18
N MET A 274 -14.30 -2.53 9.84
CA MET A 274 -13.06 -2.52 9.06
C MET A 274 -12.41 -1.13 9.04
N VAL A 275 -13.19 -0.06 8.97
CA VAL A 275 -12.69 1.33 9.08
C VAL A 275 -12.02 1.56 10.45
N GLY A 276 -12.67 1.15 11.53
CA GLY A 276 -12.11 1.26 12.88
C GLY A 276 -10.82 0.43 13.05
N THR A 277 -10.82 -0.80 12.51
CA THR A 277 -9.63 -1.66 12.50
C THR A 277 -8.48 -1.03 11.71
N GLY A 278 -8.75 -0.52 10.51
CA GLY A 278 -7.73 0.11 9.65
C GLY A 278 -7.11 1.34 10.31
N LEU A 279 -7.94 2.21 10.92
CA LEU A 279 -7.50 3.42 11.61
C LEU A 279 -6.55 3.11 12.76
N LEU A 280 -6.86 2.10 13.56
CA LEU A 280 -6.08 1.73 14.75
C LEU A 280 -4.87 0.84 14.42
N PHE A 281 -5.04 -0.11 13.51
CA PHE A 281 -3.96 -1.02 13.10
C PHE A 281 -2.77 -0.28 12.52
N ILE A 282 -3.00 0.77 11.73
CA ILE A 282 -1.94 1.51 11.06
C ILE A 282 -1.03 2.30 12.02
N ALA A 283 -1.42 2.49 13.27
CA ALA A 283 -0.71 3.36 14.21
C ALA A 283 0.76 2.95 14.40
N SER A 284 1.04 1.67 14.72
CA SER A 284 2.43 1.20 14.90
C SER A 284 3.26 1.34 13.63
N MET A 285 2.67 1.08 12.47
CA MET A 285 3.36 1.22 11.18
C MET A 285 3.64 2.68 10.86
N SER A 286 2.69 3.57 11.10
CA SER A 286 2.83 5.00 10.87
C SER A 286 3.92 5.60 11.75
N VAL A 287 3.93 5.32 13.06
CA VAL A 287 4.94 5.88 13.96
C VAL A 287 6.34 5.33 13.67
N SER A 288 6.45 4.03 13.39
CA SER A 288 7.73 3.42 12.97
C SER A 288 8.21 3.99 11.65
N GLY A 289 7.36 4.01 10.62
CA GLY A 289 7.72 4.51 9.29
C GLY A 289 8.04 6.01 9.27
N SER A 290 7.38 6.80 10.10
CA SER A 290 7.57 8.25 10.13
C SER A 290 8.77 8.68 10.98
N PHE A 291 9.00 8.04 12.12
CA PHE A 291 9.90 8.59 13.14
C PHE A 291 11.06 7.66 13.55
N PHE A 292 11.13 6.42 13.04
CA PHE A 292 12.24 5.51 13.36
C PHE A 292 13.61 6.10 12.96
N ASN A 293 13.72 6.66 11.76
CA ASN A 293 14.98 7.24 11.27
C ASN A 293 15.43 8.41 12.16
N LEU A 294 14.49 9.26 12.58
CA LEU A 294 14.75 10.39 13.47
C LEU A 294 15.20 9.90 14.85
N TYR A 295 14.49 8.92 15.40
CA TYR A 295 14.82 8.33 16.69
C TYR A 295 16.23 7.75 16.71
N MET A 296 16.58 7.00 15.66
CA MET A 296 17.92 6.43 15.52
C MET A 296 19.02 7.49 15.37
N ASP A 297 18.78 8.52 14.56
CA ASP A 297 19.76 9.59 14.28
C ASP A 297 19.89 10.55 15.46
N GLN A 298 18.77 11.13 15.93
CA GLN A 298 18.79 12.22 16.92
C GLN A 298 18.87 11.75 18.36
N ALA A 299 18.08 10.73 18.73
CA ALA A 299 18.01 10.28 20.11
C ALA A 299 19.09 9.25 20.45
N LEU A 300 19.45 8.38 19.49
CA LEU A 300 20.40 7.29 19.71
C LEU A 300 21.78 7.51 19.06
N GLY A 301 21.97 8.57 18.27
CA GLY A 301 23.24 8.93 17.63
C GLY A 301 23.76 7.87 16.65
N VAL A 302 22.87 7.10 16.01
CA VAL A 302 23.24 6.01 15.11
C VAL A 302 23.52 6.56 13.71
N ALA A 303 24.67 6.17 13.14
CA ALA A 303 25.07 6.59 11.80
C ALA A 303 24.04 6.20 10.73
N THR A 304 23.83 7.05 9.71
CA THR A 304 22.88 6.87 8.62
C THR A 304 23.07 5.54 7.89
N SER A 305 24.33 5.08 7.72
CA SER A 305 24.66 3.79 7.12
C SER A 305 24.09 2.59 7.90
N ARG A 306 24.10 2.64 9.22
CA ARG A 306 23.49 1.59 10.06
C ARG A 306 21.95 1.65 9.99
N ILE A 307 21.37 2.85 9.99
CA ILE A 307 19.92 3.03 9.81
C ILE A 307 19.49 2.44 8.48
N GLY A 308 20.21 2.75 7.39
CA GLY A 308 19.97 2.19 6.06
C GLY A 308 20.06 0.66 6.04
N THR A 309 21.04 0.08 6.74
CA THR A 309 21.19 -1.40 6.87
C THR A 309 19.98 -2.01 7.58
N VAL A 310 19.49 -1.41 8.66
CA VAL A 310 18.32 -1.90 9.40
C VAL A 310 17.07 -1.87 8.54
N LEU A 311 16.80 -0.76 7.84
CA LEU A 311 15.66 -0.66 6.93
C LEU A 311 15.78 -1.65 5.76
N ALA A 312 16.99 -1.84 5.23
CA ALA A 312 17.25 -2.84 4.22
C ALA A 312 16.90 -4.25 4.72
N MET A 313 17.31 -4.62 5.94
CA MET A 313 16.97 -5.91 6.55
C MET A 313 15.46 -6.08 6.70
N GLY A 314 14.74 -5.02 7.08
CA GLY A 314 13.28 -5.03 7.12
C GLY A 314 12.66 -5.36 5.75
N GLN A 315 13.11 -4.71 4.68
CA GLN A 315 12.65 -4.98 3.32
C GLN A 315 13.02 -6.39 2.84
N LEU A 316 14.24 -6.84 3.14
CA LEU A 316 14.70 -8.18 2.79
C LEU A 316 13.83 -9.26 3.42
N LEU A 317 13.46 -9.10 4.69
CA LEU A 317 12.62 -10.04 5.42
C LEU A 317 11.13 -9.92 5.07
N ALA A 318 10.67 -8.76 4.61
CA ALA A 318 9.29 -8.58 4.17
C ALA A 318 8.94 -9.46 2.96
N ALA A 319 9.89 -9.69 2.04
CA ALA A 319 9.66 -10.53 0.85
C ALA A 319 9.31 -11.99 1.21
N PRO A 320 10.12 -12.75 1.96
CA PRO A 320 9.76 -14.12 2.38
C PRO A 320 8.57 -14.13 3.36
N ALA A 321 8.43 -13.11 4.23
CA ALA A 321 7.28 -13.01 5.12
C ALA A 321 5.96 -12.92 4.33
N GLY A 322 5.89 -12.11 3.28
CA GLY A 322 4.71 -12.03 2.43
C GLY A 322 4.34 -13.37 1.77
N LEU A 323 5.33 -14.20 1.41
CA LEU A 323 5.09 -15.54 0.89
C LEU A 323 4.49 -16.50 1.93
N MET A 324 4.69 -16.24 3.22
CA MET A 324 4.11 -17.04 4.31
C MET A 324 2.60 -16.82 4.46
N LEU A 325 2.02 -15.81 3.81
CA LEU A 325 0.57 -15.56 3.86
C LEU A 325 -0.23 -16.79 3.40
N ALA A 326 0.13 -17.38 2.26
CA ALA A 326 -0.63 -18.50 1.69
C ALA A 326 -0.64 -19.75 2.60
N PRO A 327 0.49 -20.28 3.09
CA PRO A 327 0.46 -21.42 4.00
C PRO A 327 -0.15 -21.08 5.37
N LEU A 328 -0.03 -19.82 5.83
CA LEU A 328 -0.57 -19.41 7.11
C LEU A 328 -2.10 -19.26 7.05
N SER A 329 -2.62 -18.60 6.02
CA SER A 329 -4.06 -18.43 5.82
C SER A 329 -4.77 -19.74 5.51
N ALA A 330 -4.10 -20.67 4.80
CA ALA A 330 -4.65 -22.01 4.56
C ALA A 330 -4.83 -22.83 5.85
N ARG A 331 -4.00 -22.60 6.88
CA ARG A 331 -4.09 -23.33 8.17
C ARG A 331 -4.95 -22.63 9.21
N LEU A 332 -4.90 -21.31 9.27
CA LEU A 332 -5.48 -20.51 10.35
C LEU A 332 -6.72 -19.70 9.93
N GLY A 333 -6.92 -19.50 8.63
CA GLY A 333 -7.84 -18.50 8.08
C GLY A 333 -7.20 -17.11 8.00
N TYR A 334 -7.82 -16.21 7.22
CA TYR A 334 -7.31 -14.84 7.04
C TYR A 334 -7.46 -13.99 8.30
N ASP A 335 -8.54 -14.17 9.06
CA ASP A 335 -8.83 -13.47 10.31
C ASP A 335 -7.75 -13.71 11.38
N ARG A 336 -7.44 -14.97 11.67
CA ARG A 336 -6.41 -15.32 12.67
C ARG A 336 -5.01 -14.99 12.18
N THR A 337 -4.74 -15.13 10.89
CA THR A 337 -3.47 -14.73 10.30
C THR A 337 -3.23 -13.23 10.47
N PHE A 338 -4.27 -12.40 10.24
CA PHE A 338 -4.20 -10.98 10.51
C PHE A 338 -3.97 -10.69 11.99
N ILE A 339 -4.77 -11.29 12.90
CA ILE A 339 -4.65 -11.07 14.35
C ILE A 339 -3.23 -11.38 14.85
N LEU A 340 -2.67 -12.53 14.50
CA LEU A 340 -1.32 -12.91 14.92
C LEU A 340 -0.25 -11.98 14.39
N SER A 341 -0.34 -11.60 13.11
CA SER A 341 0.61 -10.69 12.49
C SER A 341 0.48 -9.28 13.06
N ALA A 342 -0.73 -8.79 13.32
CA ALA A 342 -0.98 -7.47 13.90
C ALA A 342 -0.52 -7.38 15.37
N LEU A 343 -0.71 -8.44 16.17
CA LEU A 343 -0.12 -8.52 17.52
C LEU A 343 1.40 -8.48 17.47
N GLY A 344 2.01 -9.15 16.49
CA GLY A 344 3.44 -9.05 16.27
C GLY A 344 3.89 -7.64 15.86
N VAL A 345 3.12 -6.93 15.04
CA VAL A 345 3.36 -5.51 14.70
C VAL A 345 3.30 -4.65 15.96
N ALA A 346 2.30 -4.83 16.81
CA ALA A 346 2.19 -4.13 18.10
C ALA A 346 3.37 -4.44 19.02
N ALA A 347 3.78 -5.73 19.11
CA ALA A 347 4.95 -6.14 19.89
C ALA A 347 6.25 -5.51 19.37
N GLY A 348 6.41 -5.37 18.05
CA GLY A 348 7.54 -4.64 17.45
C GLY A 348 7.59 -3.17 17.89
N ALA A 349 6.46 -2.47 17.89
CA ALA A 349 6.37 -1.10 18.39
C ALA A 349 6.63 -1.02 19.91
N LEU A 350 6.16 -2.00 20.67
CA LEU A 350 6.43 -2.11 22.11
C LEU A 350 7.93 -2.26 22.37
N LEU A 351 8.65 -3.09 21.59
CA LEU A 351 10.11 -3.22 21.69
C LEU A 351 10.81 -1.88 21.43
N MET A 352 10.35 -1.09 20.48
CA MET A 352 10.90 0.25 20.19
C MET A 352 10.65 1.21 21.37
N GLY A 353 9.45 1.17 21.96
CA GLY A 353 9.07 2.07 23.05
C GLY A 353 9.68 1.73 24.40
N LEU A 354 9.94 0.46 24.70
CA LEU A 354 10.51 0.02 25.98
C LEU A 354 12.03 0.12 26.05
N SER A 355 12.71 0.27 24.92
CA SER A 355 14.17 0.21 24.91
C SER A 355 14.81 1.52 24.45
N GLY A 356 15.77 2.03 25.24
CA GLY A 356 16.70 3.08 24.81
C GLY A 356 17.91 2.56 24.01
N HIS A 357 17.84 1.33 23.50
CA HIS A 357 18.97 0.69 22.82
C HIS A 357 18.66 0.48 21.32
N TRP A 358 19.60 0.90 20.46
CA TRP A 358 19.40 0.89 19.00
C TRP A 358 19.12 -0.50 18.42
N LEU A 359 19.69 -1.59 18.97
CA LEU A 359 19.45 -2.96 18.49
C LEU A 359 17.99 -3.40 18.68
N LEU A 360 17.40 -3.09 19.85
CA LEU A 360 16.02 -3.45 20.14
C LEU A 360 15.03 -2.60 19.31
N ALA A 361 15.34 -1.32 19.13
CA ALA A 361 14.59 -0.46 18.22
C ALA A 361 14.64 -0.98 16.78
N SER A 362 15.82 -1.42 16.33
CA SER A 362 16.03 -2.04 15.02
C SER A 362 15.25 -3.35 14.87
N ALA A 363 15.28 -4.23 15.87
CA ALA A 363 14.52 -5.47 15.88
C ALA A 363 13.01 -5.20 15.79
N GLY A 364 12.51 -4.18 16.53
CA GLY A 364 11.14 -3.74 16.50
C GLY A 364 10.70 -3.29 15.10
N THR A 365 11.46 -2.39 14.47
CA THR A 365 11.16 -1.89 13.10
C THR A 365 11.20 -3.01 12.04
N VAL A 366 12.19 -3.89 12.10
CA VAL A 366 12.30 -5.05 11.19
C VAL A 366 11.09 -5.98 11.37
N MET A 367 10.67 -6.23 12.61
CA MET A 367 9.50 -7.04 12.94
C MET A 367 8.21 -6.40 12.42
N ILE A 368 8.03 -5.09 12.61
CA ILE A 368 6.88 -4.34 12.07
C ILE A 368 6.83 -4.50 10.55
N THR A 369 7.94 -4.25 9.86
CA THR A 369 8.01 -4.30 8.40
C THR A 369 7.71 -5.70 7.86
N ALA A 370 8.32 -6.73 8.43
CA ALA A 370 8.14 -8.12 8.00
C ALA A 370 6.71 -8.62 8.24
N LEU A 371 6.15 -8.39 9.45
CA LEU A 371 4.81 -8.87 9.80
C LEU A 371 3.70 -8.07 9.11
N SER A 372 3.94 -6.80 8.78
CA SER A 372 3.00 -6.01 7.98
C SER A 372 2.85 -6.56 6.56
N ALA A 373 3.89 -7.17 6.00
CA ALA A 373 3.82 -7.85 4.70
C ALA A 373 2.88 -9.07 4.70
N ILE A 374 2.55 -9.61 5.87
CA ILE A 374 1.53 -10.66 6.07
C ILE A 374 0.18 -10.02 6.42
N ALA A 375 0.17 -9.10 7.39
CA ALA A 375 -1.06 -8.53 7.94
C ALA A 375 -1.89 -7.77 6.90
N PHE A 376 -1.25 -6.93 6.07
CA PHE A 376 -1.95 -6.11 5.07
C PHE A 376 -2.71 -6.93 4.02
N PRO A 377 -2.08 -7.91 3.34
CA PRO A 377 -2.82 -8.76 2.41
C PRO A 377 -3.88 -9.62 3.11
N ALA A 378 -3.62 -10.12 4.34
CA ALA A 378 -4.58 -10.92 5.09
C ALA A 378 -5.89 -10.16 5.33
N ILE A 379 -5.81 -8.95 5.88
CA ILE A 379 -6.99 -8.12 6.13
C ILE A 379 -7.66 -7.67 4.81
N THR A 380 -6.87 -7.45 3.74
CA THR A 380 -7.40 -7.06 2.43
C THR A 380 -8.23 -8.17 1.81
N VAL A 381 -7.84 -9.43 1.94
CA VAL A 381 -8.65 -10.57 1.49
C VAL A 381 -9.87 -10.74 2.38
N TYR A 382 -9.69 -10.78 3.71
CA TYR A 382 -10.77 -10.96 4.66
C TYR A 382 -11.93 -9.97 4.47
N GLN A 383 -11.61 -8.67 4.26
CA GLN A 383 -12.66 -7.65 4.05
C GLN A 383 -13.46 -7.87 2.76
N GLN A 384 -12.86 -8.50 1.72
CA GLN A 384 -13.56 -8.83 0.48
C GLN A 384 -14.53 -10.02 0.67
N GLU A 385 -14.19 -10.95 1.55
CA GLU A 385 -15.03 -12.10 1.90
C GLU A 385 -16.19 -11.70 2.83
N LEU A 386 -16.08 -10.58 3.54
CA LEU A 386 -17.04 -10.11 4.54
C LEU A 386 -18.30 -9.47 3.94
N VAL A 387 -18.26 -9.05 2.67
CA VAL A 387 -19.35 -8.32 2.01
C VAL A 387 -19.70 -8.95 0.66
N HIS A 388 -20.97 -8.75 0.24
CA HIS A 388 -21.44 -9.16 -1.08
C HIS A 388 -20.59 -8.49 -2.20
N PRO A 389 -20.34 -9.17 -3.36
CA PRO A 389 -19.48 -8.66 -4.44
C PRO A 389 -19.72 -7.21 -4.87
N GLU A 390 -20.99 -6.77 -4.88
CA GLU A 390 -21.36 -5.39 -5.22
C GLU A 390 -20.79 -4.33 -4.26
N TRP A 391 -20.59 -4.68 -2.98
CA TRP A 391 -20.08 -3.78 -1.93
C TRP A 391 -18.57 -3.82 -1.75
N ARG A 392 -17.87 -4.77 -2.39
CA ARG A 392 -16.41 -4.92 -2.30
C ARG A 392 -15.62 -3.65 -2.63
N PRO A 393 -15.98 -2.89 -3.69
CA PRO A 393 -15.28 -1.63 -3.99
C PRO A 393 -15.46 -0.58 -2.90
N VAL A 394 -16.66 -0.47 -2.33
CA VAL A 394 -16.96 0.48 -1.24
C VAL A 394 -16.20 0.09 0.04
N MET A 395 -16.18 -1.20 0.40
CA MET A 395 -15.41 -1.72 1.53
C MET A 395 -13.92 -1.41 1.40
N SER A 396 -13.33 -1.71 0.23
CA SER A 396 -11.91 -1.43 -0.03
C SER A 396 -11.60 0.06 0.04
N GLY A 397 -12.45 0.90 -0.55
CA GLY A 397 -12.27 2.35 -0.51
C GLY A 397 -12.34 2.91 0.90
N ALA A 398 -13.34 2.50 1.68
CA ALA A 398 -13.51 2.94 3.06
C ALA A 398 -12.34 2.49 3.97
N TYR A 399 -11.88 1.25 3.80
CA TYR A 399 -10.71 0.73 4.53
C TYR A 399 -9.44 1.50 4.18
N MET A 400 -9.13 1.68 2.89
CA MET A 400 -7.94 2.41 2.45
C MET A 400 -7.94 3.87 2.89
N MET A 401 -9.12 4.51 2.88
CA MET A 401 -9.28 5.86 3.41
C MET A 401 -8.99 5.91 4.91
N SER A 402 -9.46 4.93 5.69
CA SER A 402 -9.20 4.87 7.14
C SER A 402 -7.71 4.68 7.45
N VAL A 403 -7.02 3.82 6.70
CA VAL A 403 -5.57 3.60 6.80
C VAL A 403 -4.80 4.89 6.50
N ALA A 404 -5.16 5.60 5.42
CA ALA A 404 -4.49 6.85 5.05
C ALA A 404 -4.76 7.99 6.06
N LEU A 405 -5.98 8.09 6.59
CA LEU A 405 -6.32 9.03 7.67
C LEU A 405 -5.57 8.69 8.95
N GLY A 406 -5.53 7.42 9.35
CA GLY A 406 -4.77 6.97 10.51
C GLY A 406 -3.28 7.29 10.39
N TRP A 407 -2.69 7.06 9.22
CA TRP A 407 -1.31 7.44 8.93
C TRP A 407 -1.09 8.94 9.07
N SER A 408 -1.96 9.76 8.46
CA SER A 408 -1.88 11.22 8.50
C SER A 408 -1.99 11.77 9.93
N VAL A 409 -2.96 11.29 10.71
CA VAL A 409 -3.16 11.70 12.11
C VAL A 409 -1.97 11.31 12.97
N MET A 410 -1.49 10.07 12.85
CA MET A 410 -0.33 9.60 13.64
C MET A 410 0.97 10.30 13.25
N ALA A 411 1.15 10.66 11.98
CA ALA A 411 2.33 11.40 11.54
C ALA A 411 2.28 12.87 12.01
N SER A 412 1.17 13.58 11.78
CA SER A 412 1.06 15.00 12.18
C SER A 412 1.04 15.16 13.70
N GLY A 413 0.19 14.41 14.40
CA GLY A 413 0.11 14.45 15.86
C GLY A 413 1.38 13.91 16.54
N GLY A 414 1.99 12.89 15.93
CA GLY A 414 3.20 12.25 16.46
C GLY A 414 4.41 13.17 16.53
N GLY A 415 4.59 14.07 15.56
CA GLY A 415 5.68 15.05 15.61
C GLY A 415 5.57 15.99 16.82
N TYR A 416 4.38 16.52 17.08
CA TYR A 416 4.14 17.35 18.28
C TYR A 416 4.23 16.54 19.57
N PHE A 417 3.72 15.29 19.56
CA PHE A 417 3.81 14.40 20.72
C PHE A 417 5.26 14.08 21.09
N ILE A 418 6.15 13.90 20.11
CA ILE A 418 7.58 13.69 20.36
C ILE A 418 8.20 14.89 21.07
N ALA A 419 7.89 16.10 20.62
CA ALA A 419 8.44 17.32 21.20
C ALA A 419 8.05 17.50 22.67
N GLU A 420 6.86 17.07 23.09
CA GLU A 420 6.37 17.21 24.46
C GLU A 420 6.69 16.01 25.35
N VAL A 421 6.62 14.80 24.81
CA VAL A 421 6.62 13.56 25.62
C VAL A 421 7.79 12.63 25.23
N GLY A 422 8.21 12.63 23.98
CA GLY A 422 9.36 11.88 23.49
C GLY A 422 9.02 10.71 22.54
N TYR A 423 10.06 10.16 21.91
CA TYR A 423 9.95 9.11 20.89
C TYR A 423 9.41 7.78 21.43
N GLN A 424 9.94 7.33 22.58
CA GLN A 424 9.57 6.04 23.17
C GLN A 424 8.08 5.96 23.49
N GLN A 425 7.54 7.03 24.08
CA GLN A 425 6.13 7.13 24.45
C GLN A 425 5.22 7.13 23.20
N LEU A 426 5.68 7.71 22.08
CA LEU A 426 4.95 7.65 20.82
C LEU A 426 4.89 6.23 20.27
N PHE A 427 6.01 5.47 20.33
CA PHE A 427 6.02 4.05 19.92
C PHE A 427 5.12 3.20 20.81
N LEU A 428 5.09 3.45 22.14
CA LEU A 428 4.16 2.78 23.06
C LEU A 428 2.70 3.11 22.73
N LEU A 429 2.39 4.37 22.42
CA LEU A 429 1.05 4.77 21.98
C LEU A 429 0.65 4.01 20.70
N GLY A 430 1.55 3.93 19.71
CA GLY A 430 1.34 3.14 18.50
C GLY A 430 1.05 1.67 18.81
N ALA A 431 1.84 1.05 19.70
CA ALA A 431 1.65 -0.33 20.13
C ALA A 431 0.27 -0.55 20.79
N VAL A 432 -0.13 0.34 21.70
CA VAL A 432 -1.44 0.27 22.37
C VAL A 432 -2.59 0.39 21.36
N LEU A 433 -2.55 1.40 20.49
CA LEU A 433 -3.59 1.62 19.49
C LEU A 433 -3.72 0.42 18.53
N THR A 434 -2.60 -0.12 18.04
CA THR A 434 -2.60 -1.32 17.18
C THR A 434 -3.12 -2.55 17.94
N GLY A 435 -2.72 -2.73 19.20
CA GLY A 435 -3.21 -3.79 20.06
C GLY A 435 -4.72 -3.71 20.30
N VAL A 436 -5.22 -2.51 20.64
CA VAL A 436 -6.67 -2.27 20.82
C VAL A 436 -7.43 -2.54 19.51
N GLY A 437 -6.94 -2.05 18.37
CA GLY A 437 -7.56 -2.32 17.07
C GLY A 437 -7.61 -3.81 16.74
N THR A 438 -6.55 -4.55 17.07
CA THR A 438 -6.49 -6.00 16.87
C THR A 438 -7.47 -6.76 17.78
N ILE A 439 -7.61 -6.34 19.05
CA ILE A 439 -8.57 -6.93 20.00
C ILE A 439 -10.01 -6.65 19.54
N LEU A 440 -10.33 -5.43 19.14
CA LEU A 440 -11.64 -5.06 18.61
C LEU A 440 -11.99 -5.85 17.35
N PHE A 441 -11.04 -6.02 16.44
CA PHE A 441 -11.20 -6.90 15.28
C PHE A 441 -11.48 -8.34 15.69
N GLY A 442 -10.70 -8.90 16.62
CA GLY A 442 -10.91 -10.27 17.12
C GLY A 442 -12.25 -10.46 17.84
N ALA A 443 -12.77 -9.43 18.54
CA ALA A 443 -14.10 -9.44 19.13
C ALA A 443 -15.18 -9.41 18.04
N TYR A 444 -15.00 -8.59 17.01
CA TYR A 444 -15.90 -8.51 15.87
C TYR A 444 -15.99 -9.85 15.11
N THR A 445 -14.85 -10.47 14.77
CA THR A 445 -14.85 -11.76 14.05
C THR A 445 -15.54 -12.88 14.80
N ARG A 446 -15.48 -12.88 16.15
CA ARG A 446 -16.21 -13.83 16.98
C ARG A 446 -17.73 -13.59 17.02
N SER A 447 -18.16 -12.36 16.78
CA SER A 447 -19.59 -11.99 16.76
C SER A 447 -20.27 -12.28 15.41
N VAL A 448 -19.49 -12.53 14.36
CA VAL A 448 -20.00 -12.93 13.03
C VAL A 448 -20.14 -14.46 13.03
N PRO A 449 -21.35 -15.04 12.78
CA PRO A 449 -21.54 -16.49 12.74
C PRO A 449 -20.61 -17.15 11.71
N ALA A 450 -20.02 -18.30 12.09
CA ALA A 450 -19.05 -19.05 11.29
C ALA A 450 -19.58 -19.62 9.94
N GLY A 451 -20.81 -19.29 9.54
CA GLY A 451 -21.45 -19.77 8.32
C GLY A 451 -21.05 -19.04 7.04
N SER A 452 -20.28 -17.95 7.10
CA SER A 452 -19.92 -17.15 5.91
C SER A 452 -18.53 -17.47 5.30
N ALA A 453 -17.74 -18.34 5.92
CA ALA A 453 -16.33 -18.56 5.55
C ALA A 453 -16.07 -19.81 4.67
N HIS A 454 -17.07 -20.60 4.33
CA HIS A 454 -16.89 -21.88 3.60
C HIS A 454 -17.70 -21.93 2.29
N LEU A 455 -17.41 -21.03 1.34
CA LEU A 455 -17.94 -21.13 -0.04
C LEU A 455 -16.80 -21.09 -1.08
N THR A 456 -15.76 -21.90 -0.88
CA THR A 456 -14.74 -22.13 -1.94
C THR A 456 -14.29 -23.60 -2.00
N GLU A 457 -15.24 -24.55 -1.87
CA GLU A 457 -15.04 -25.94 -2.29
C GLU A 457 -16.33 -26.45 -2.95
N SER A 458 -16.52 -26.11 -4.21
CA SER A 458 -17.26 -26.94 -5.19
C SER A 458 -16.93 -26.46 -6.60
#